data_862b7b2621438a7a55700664ca370675
#
_entry.id   862b7b2621438a7a55700664ca370675
#
_cell.length_a   1.000
_cell.length_b   1.000
_cell.length_c   1.000
_cell.angle_alpha   90.00
_cell.angle_beta   90.00
_cell.angle_gamma   90.00
#
_symmetry.space_group_name_H-M   'P 1'
#
loop_
_entity.id
_entity.type
_entity.pdbx_description
1 polymer ?
#
loop_
_entity_poly.entity_id
_entity_poly.type
_entity_poly.pdbx_seq_one_letter_code
_entity_poly.pdbx_strand_id
1 'polypeptide(L)' 'MEKYFYTVGEVAEILGESTSLVRFWANEFPKFIRPQRNAKGNRLFSKDDVETFKHIHLLVKVEGLTLE' A
#
# COMPACT_ATOMS: atom_id res chain seq x y z
N MET A 1 -3.83 19.33 7.95
CA MET A 1 -4.36 18.32 8.88
C MET A 1 -3.81 16.95 8.50
N GLU A 2 -3.30 16.23 9.46
CA GLU A 2 -2.70 14.94 9.19
C GLU A 2 -3.77 13.89 8.95
N LYS A 3 -3.53 13.03 7.97
CA LYS A 3 -4.47 11.98 7.61
C LYS A 3 -4.04 10.66 8.26
N TYR A 4 -4.98 9.98 8.89
CA TYR A 4 -4.69 8.74 9.60
C TYR A 4 -4.87 7.49 8.73
N PHE A 5 -5.78 7.56 7.76
CA PHE A 5 -6.07 6.42 6.91
C PHE A 5 -6.12 6.84 5.44
N TYR A 6 -5.72 5.91 4.59
CA TYR A 6 -5.65 6.13 3.14
C TYR A 6 -6.39 5.02 2.41
N THR A 7 -7.08 5.38 1.34
CA THR A 7 -7.72 4.39 0.48
C THR A 7 -6.70 3.78 -0.48
N VAL A 8 -7.09 2.67 -1.13
CA VAL A 8 -6.24 2.05 -2.17
C VAL A 8 -5.86 3.07 -3.24
N GLY A 9 -6.85 3.85 -3.70
CA GLY A 9 -6.59 4.86 -4.72
C GLY A 9 -5.61 5.92 -4.27
N GLU A 10 -5.71 6.35 -3.02
CA GLU A 10 -4.78 7.35 -2.47
C GLU A 10 -3.36 6.80 -2.35
N VAL A 11 -3.23 5.55 -1.92
CA VAL A 11 -1.90 4.92 -1.84
C VAL A 11 -1.30 4.79 -3.23
N ALA A 12 -2.10 4.36 -4.21
CA ALA A 12 -1.64 4.25 -5.59
C ALA A 12 -1.15 5.60 -6.12
N GLU A 13 -1.88 6.66 -5.82
CA GLU A 13 -1.51 8.00 -6.23
C GLU A 13 -0.20 8.46 -5.58
N ILE A 14 -0.04 8.18 -4.29
CA ILE A 14 1.19 8.51 -3.57
C ILE A 14 2.39 7.80 -4.20
N LEU A 15 2.22 6.54 -4.59
CA LEU A 15 3.29 5.75 -5.17
C LEU A 15 3.48 5.99 -6.68
N GLY A 16 2.51 6.60 -7.33
CA GLY A 16 2.53 6.76 -8.77
C GLY A 16 2.32 5.45 -9.51
N GLU A 17 1.58 4.51 -8.90
CA GLU A 17 1.32 3.19 -9.45
C GLU A 17 -0.17 2.93 -9.58
N SER A 18 -0.54 1.76 -10.13
CA SER A 18 -1.94 1.40 -10.28
C SER A 18 -2.53 0.87 -8.97
N THR A 19 -3.87 0.96 -8.86
CA THR A 19 -4.56 0.38 -7.71
C THR A 19 -4.41 -1.14 -7.68
N SER A 20 -4.31 -1.77 -8.86
CA SER A 20 -4.11 -3.21 -8.95
C SER A 20 -2.79 -3.63 -8.29
N LEU A 21 -1.73 -2.85 -8.50
CA LEU A 21 -0.44 -3.14 -7.90
C LEU A 21 -0.50 -2.98 -6.38
N VAL A 22 -1.17 -1.94 -5.89
CA VAL A 22 -1.33 -1.73 -4.46
C VAL A 22 -2.05 -2.92 -3.81
N ARG A 23 -3.13 -3.38 -4.44
CA ARG A 23 -3.87 -4.54 -3.94
C ARG A 23 -3.01 -5.80 -3.96
N PHE A 24 -2.24 -5.98 -5.02
CA PHE A 24 -1.34 -7.12 -5.13
C PHE A 24 -0.34 -7.14 -3.98
N TRP A 25 0.31 -6.01 -3.74
CA TRP A 25 1.29 -5.91 -2.65
C TRP A 25 0.64 -6.10 -1.28
N ALA A 26 -0.55 -5.57 -1.07
CA ALA A 26 -1.26 -5.75 0.18
C ALA A 26 -1.55 -7.22 0.47
N ASN A 27 -1.82 -8.00 -0.58
CA ASN A 27 -2.07 -9.43 -0.45
C ASN A 27 -0.77 -10.23 -0.27
N GLU A 28 0.32 -9.76 -0.88
CA GLU A 28 1.61 -10.47 -0.82
C GLU A 28 2.34 -10.26 0.51
N PHE A 29 2.07 -9.16 1.20
CA PHE A 29 2.78 -8.82 2.43
C PHE A 29 1.84 -8.68 3.63
N PRO A 30 1.06 -9.74 3.97
CA PRO A 30 0.07 -9.63 5.04
C PRO A 30 0.68 -9.45 6.43
N LYS A 31 1.96 -9.76 6.59
CA LYS A 31 2.65 -9.58 7.87
C LYS A 31 3.08 -8.12 8.09
N PHE A 32 3.23 -7.37 7.03
CA PHE A 32 3.73 -6.00 7.08
C PHE A 32 2.66 -4.97 6.79
N ILE A 33 1.68 -5.33 5.99
CA ILE A 33 0.61 -4.43 5.60
C ILE A 33 -0.71 -5.02 6.11
N ARG A 34 -1.34 -4.33 7.05
CA ARG A 34 -2.56 -4.81 7.70
C ARG A 34 -3.68 -3.79 7.50
N PRO A 35 -4.33 -3.84 6.33
CA PRO A 35 -5.40 -2.89 6.06
C PRO A 35 -6.58 -3.11 6.98
N GLN A 36 -7.22 -2.02 7.37
CA GLN A 36 -8.48 -2.08 8.08
C GLN A 36 -9.60 -1.89 7.06
N ARG A 37 -10.79 -2.36 7.40
CA ARG A 37 -11.95 -2.17 6.53
C ARG A 37 -12.92 -1.21 7.21
N ASN A 38 -13.48 -0.29 6.43
CA ASN A 38 -14.50 0.60 6.95
C ASN A 38 -15.88 -0.10 6.92
N ALA A 39 -16.92 0.61 7.32
CA ALA A 39 -18.27 0.05 7.37
C ALA A 39 -18.77 -0.42 6.00
N LYS A 40 -18.22 0.10 4.93
CA LYS A 40 -18.58 -0.27 3.56
C LYS A 40 -17.72 -1.41 3.01
N GLY A 41 -16.79 -1.92 3.80
CA GLY A 41 -15.92 -3.00 3.39
C GLY A 41 -14.71 -2.58 2.58
N ASN A 42 -14.47 -1.29 2.40
CA ASN A 42 -13.30 -0.80 1.69
C ASN A 42 -12.06 -0.89 2.56
N ARG A 43 -10.94 -1.23 1.94
CA ARG A 43 -9.66 -1.30 2.65
C ARG A 43 -9.14 0.09 2.95
N LEU A 44 -8.68 0.27 4.19
CA LEU A 44 -8.03 1.50 4.63
C LEU A 44 -6.64 1.16 5.14
N PHE A 45 -5.67 1.95 4.72
CA PHE A 45 -4.27 1.74 5.10
C PHE A 45 -3.84 2.83 6.06
N SER A 46 -3.13 2.45 7.11
CA SER A 46 -2.60 3.41 8.06
C SER A 46 -1.38 4.12 7.47
N LYS A 47 -0.91 5.16 8.16
CA LYS A 47 0.31 5.84 7.77
C LYS A 47 1.50 4.88 7.75
N ASP A 48 1.56 3.97 8.71
CA ASP A 48 2.62 2.96 8.76
C ASP A 48 2.56 2.04 7.55
N ASP A 49 1.36 1.66 7.12
CA ASP A 49 1.20 0.85 5.92
C ASP A 49 1.68 1.61 4.69
N VAL A 50 1.39 2.90 4.60
CA VAL A 50 1.84 3.73 3.48
C VAL A 50 3.37 3.77 3.44
N GLU A 51 4.01 3.92 4.60
CA GLU A 51 5.48 3.90 4.66
C GLU A 51 6.04 2.55 4.23
N THR A 52 5.37 1.46 4.61
CA THR A 52 5.76 0.12 4.16
C THR A 52 5.64 -0.01 2.65
N PHE A 53 4.55 0.49 2.05
CA PHE A 53 4.39 0.52 0.60
C PHE A 53 5.51 1.30 -0.07
N LYS A 54 5.88 2.45 0.47
CA LYS A 54 6.96 3.26 -0.08
C LYS A 54 8.28 2.50 -0.06
N HIS A 55 8.52 1.77 1.01
CA HIS A 55 9.73 0.98 1.14
C HIS A 55 9.78 -0.16 0.11
N ILE A 56 8.67 -0.88 -0.04
CA ILE A 56 8.54 -1.94 -1.04
C ILE A 56 8.74 -1.36 -2.44
N HIS A 57 8.11 -0.23 -2.71
CA HIS A 57 8.20 0.44 -4.01
C HIS A 57 9.64 0.81 -4.32
N LEU A 58 10.36 1.33 -3.36
CA LEU A 58 11.75 1.70 -3.50
C LEU A 58 12.60 0.47 -3.84
N LEU A 59 12.43 -0.63 -3.11
CA LEU A 59 13.18 -1.86 -3.35
C LEU A 59 12.92 -2.41 -4.74
N VAL A 60 11.66 -2.44 -5.16
CA VAL A 60 11.30 -2.99 -6.47
C VAL A 60 11.81 -2.10 -7.60
N LYS A 61 11.66 -0.79 -7.49
CA LYS A 61 12.02 0.13 -8.57
C LYS A 61 13.51 0.43 -8.63
N VAL A 62 14.15 0.59 -7.48
CA VAL A 62 15.56 0.99 -7.44
C VAL A 62 16.50 -0.21 -7.50
N GLU A 63 16.19 -1.26 -6.76
CA GLU A 63 17.07 -2.43 -6.70
C GLU A 63 16.66 -3.55 -7.64
N GLY A 64 15.57 -3.37 -8.36
CA GLY A 64 15.14 -4.35 -9.36
C GLY A 64 14.62 -5.66 -8.78
N LEU A 65 14.23 -5.66 -7.52
CA LEU A 65 13.67 -6.86 -6.90
C LEU A 65 12.31 -7.20 -7.50
N THR A 66 12.04 -8.48 -7.67
CA THR A 66 10.75 -8.95 -8.15
C THR A 66 10.08 -9.77 -7.06
N LEU A 67 8.76 -9.95 -7.20
CA LEU A 67 7.95 -10.71 -6.25
C LEU A 67 7.68 -12.15 -6.73
N GLU A 68 8.39 -12.57 -7.72
CA GLU A 68 8.25 -13.93 -8.21
C GLU A 68 8.99 -14.94 -7.34
#